data_27c8405adf9eb0ced4a6fe44b092533c
#
_entry.id   27c8405adf9eb0ced4a6fe44b092533c
#
_cell.length_a   1.000
_cell.length_b   1.000
_cell.length_c   1.000
_cell.angle_alpha   90.00
_cell.angle_beta   90.00
_cell.angle_gamma   90.00
#
_symmetry.space_group_name_H-M   'P 1'
#
loop_
_entity.id
_entity.type
_entity.pdbx_description
1 polymer ?
#
loop_
_entity_poly.entity_id
_entity_poly.type
_entity_poly.pdbx_seq_one_letter_code
_entity_poly.pdbx_strand_id
1 'polypeptide(L)'
;MNLIQSLNKEFESRIRLGIMSILMVNDWVDFKEMKETLDITDGNLASHIAGLEKSEYLEVKKEFAGKKPKTSYRATKSGRKAFNQHLAALEKLIKRK
;
A
#
# COMPACT_ATOMS: atom_id res chain seq x y z
N MET A 1 11.85 -24.43 6.45
CA MET A 1 11.16 -23.13 6.38
C MET A 1 10.39 -23.03 5.07
N ASN A 2 9.15 -22.64 5.11
CA ASN A 2 8.35 -22.44 3.91
C ASN A 2 8.43 -20.98 3.46
N LEU A 3 9.20 -20.73 2.41
CA LEU A 3 9.42 -19.35 1.93
C LEU A 3 8.15 -18.70 1.40
N ILE A 4 7.22 -19.49 0.83
CA ILE A 4 5.96 -18.96 0.33
C ILE A 4 5.11 -18.39 1.46
N GLN A 5 5.11 -19.04 2.62
CA GLN A 5 4.35 -18.55 3.78
C GLN A 5 4.88 -17.24 4.33
N SER A 6 6.13 -16.89 4.01
CA SER A 6 6.72 -15.62 4.42
C SER A 6 6.22 -14.45 3.57
N LEU A 7 5.61 -14.74 2.42
CA LEU A 7 4.99 -13.72 1.58
C LEU A 7 3.69 -13.26 2.21
N ASN A 8 3.40 -11.97 2.11
CA ASN A 8 2.22 -11.37 2.72
C ASN A 8 1.03 -11.44 1.77
N LYS A 9 -0.06 -12.06 2.21
CA LYS A 9 -1.28 -12.21 1.40
C LYS A 9 -1.87 -10.87 0.99
N GLU A 10 -1.73 -9.82 1.81
CA GLU A 10 -2.25 -8.50 1.49
C GLU A 10 -1.58 -7.93 0.24
N PHE A 11 -0.38 -8.39 -0.08
CA PHE A 11 0.38 -7.90 -1.24
C PHE A 11 0.33 -8.85 -2.44
N GLU A 12 -0.57 -9.81 -2.43
CA GLU A 12 -0.82 -10.66 -3.60
C GLU A 12 -1.51 -9.88 -4.72
N SER A 13 -2.23 -8.82 -4.34
CA SER A 13 -2.85 -7.92 -5.31
C SER A 13 -1.81 -6.94 -5.84
N ARG A 14 -1.68 -6.85 -7.17
CA ARG A 14 -0.77 -5.88 -7.78
C ARG A 14 -1.17 -4.44 -7.44
N ILE A 15 -2.46 -4.19 -7.22
CA ILE A 15 -2.95 -2.86 -6.85
C ILE A 15 -2.47 -2.51 -5.44
N ARG A 16 -2.63 -3.41 -4.47
CA ARG A 16 -2.15 -3.18 -3.10
C ARG A 16 -0.63 -3.06 -3.06
N LEU A 17 0.06 -3.87 -3.82
CA LEU A 17 1.50 -3.78 -3.95
C LEU A 17 1.92 -2.41 -4.49
N GLY A 18 1.20 -1.91 -5.51
CA GLY A 18 1.44 -0.59 -6.08
C GLY A 18 1.18 0.53 -5.08
N ILE A 19 0.07 0.45 -4.33
CA ILE A 19 -0.27 1.42 -3.30
C ILE A 19 0.85 1.52 -2.28
N MET A 20 1.24 0.39 -1.71
CA MET A 20 2.27 0.38 -0.66
C MET A 20 3.63 0.81 -1.21
N SER A 21 3.94 0.48 -2.45
CA SER A 21 5.20 0.91 -3.09
C SER A 21 5.28 2.43 -3.14
N ILE A 22 4.17 3.10 -3.50
CA ILE A 22 4.10 4.55 -3.52
C ILE A 22 4.27 5.12 -2.11
N LEU A 23 3.58 4.53 -1.12
CA LEU A 23 3.60 5.02 0.25
C LEU A 23 4.92 4.77 0.98
N MET A 24 5.73 3.82 0.50
CA MET A 24 7.04 3.56 1.10
C MET A 24 8.04 4.70 0.83
N VAL A 25 7.90 5.38 -0.29
CA VAL A 25 8.85 6.43 -0.70
C VAL A 25 8.26 7.83 -0.64
N ASN A 26 7.04 7.96 -0.16
CA ASN A 26 6.36 9.24 0.01
C ASN A 26 5.73 9.29 1.39
N ASP A 27 5.51 10.50 1.92
CA ASP A 27 4.78 10.65 3.16
C ASP A 27 3.28 10.61 2.84
N TRP A 28 2.57 11.70 2.94
CA TRP A 28 1.15 11.74 2.61
C TRP A 28 0.93 11.84 1.10
N VAL A 29 0.10 10.95 0.56
CA VAL A 29 -0.25 10.92 -0.87
C VAL A 29 -1.76 10.97 -0.97
N ASP A 30 -2.30 11.90 -1.77
CA ASP A 30 -3.75 12.01 -1.89
C ASP A 30 -4.34 10.99 -2.87
N PHE A 31 -5.65 10.81 -2.78
CA PHE A 31 -6.39 9.82 -3.57
C PHE A 31 -6.21 10.04 -5.08
N LYS A 32 -6.34 11.29 -5.52
CA LYS A 32 -6.24 11.63 -6.94
C LYS A 32 -4.87 11.31 -7.52
N GLU A 33 -3.83 11.70 -6.78
CA GLU A 33 -2.44 11.44 -7.19
C GLU A 33 -2.17 9.95 -7.31
N MET A 34 -2.63 9.17 -6.32
CA MET A 34 -2.46 7.73 -6.32
C MET A 34 -3.21 7.08 -7.48
N LYS A 35 -4.44 7.51 -7.71
CA LYS A 35 -5.26 7.00 -8.81
C LYS A 35 -4.59 7.24 -10.17
N GLU A 36 -4.07 8.45 -10.37
CA GLU A 36 -3.40 8.80 -11.62
C GLU A 36 -2.12 7.99 -11.82
N THR A 37 -1.34 7.85 -10.75
CA THR A 37 -0.07 7.09 -10.82
C THR A 37 -0.32 5.62 -11.15
N LEU A 38 -1.33 5.02 -10.55
CA LEU A 38 -1.63 3.59 -10.75
C LEU A 38 -2.52 3.33 -11.96
N ASP A 39 -3.15 4.37 -12.50
CA ASP A 39 -4.04 4.29 -13.66
C ASP A 39 -5.14 3.25 -13.45
N ILE A 40 -5.90 3.40 -12.38
CA ILE A 40 -6.99 2.49 -12.02
C ILE A 40 -8.27 3.29 -11.71
N THR A 41 -9.38 2.59 -11.60
CA THR A 41 -10.67 3.22 -11.30
C THR A 41 -10.76 3.64 -9.84
N ASP A 42 -11.64 4.60 -9.56
CA ASP A 42 -11.92 5.06 -8.19
C ASP A 42 -12.34 3.88 -7.30
N GLY A 43 -13.24 3.04 -7.82
CA GLY A 43 -13.75 1.90 -7.06
C GLY A 43 -12.69 0.88 -6.71
N ASN A 44 -11.81 0.56 -7.65
CA ASN A 44 -10.72 -0.37 -7.40
C ASN A 44 -9.75 0.19 -6.35
N LEU A 45 -9.39 1.46 -6.49
CA LEU A 45 -8.47 2.09 -5.54
C LEU A 45 -9.11 2.14 -4.15
N ALA A 46 -10.36 2.61 -4.05
CA ALA A 46 -11.06 2.73 -2.77
C ALA A 46 -11.18 1.38 -2.05
N SER A 47 -11.51 0.33 -2.79
CA SER A 47 -11.67 -1.01 -2.24
C SER A 47 -10.37 -1.54 -1.64
N HIS A 48 -9.26 -1.39 -2.36
CA HIS A 48 -7.96 -1.88 -1.88
C HIS A 48 -7.40 -1.02 -0.74
N ILE A 49 -7.63 0.29 -0.78
CA ILE A 49 -7.26 1.18 0.33
C ILE A 49 -8.01 0.77 1.60
N ALA A 50 -9.32 0.49 1.49
CA ALA A 50 -10.11 0.05 2.65
C ALA A 50 -9.55 -1.25 3.24
N GLY A 51 -9.13 -2.19 2.40
CA GLY A 51 -8.52 -3.43 2.86
C GLY A 51 -7.20 -3.20 3.59
N LEU A 52 -6.35 -2.34 3.06
CA LEU A 52 -5.07 -2.01 3.69
C LEU A 52 -5.26 -1.23 4.99
N GLU A 53 -6.27 -0.37 5.05
CA GLU A 53 -6.61 0.34 6.27
C GLU A 53 -7.09 -0.62 7.35
N LYS A 54 -7.92 -1.59 6.97
CA LYS A 54 -8.42 -2.62 7.88
C LYS A 54 -7.27 -3.46 8.45
N SER A 55 -6.25 -3.72 7.64
CA SER A 55 -5.05 -4.45 8.08
C SER A 55 -4.09 -3.54 8.88
N GLU A 56 -4.44 -2.26 9.03
CA GLU A 56 -3.63 -1.26 9.74
C GLU A 56 -2.28 -0.99 9.07
N TYR A 57 -2.20 -1.21 7.75
CA TYR A 57 -0.97 -0.97 7.00
C TYR A 57 -0.86 0.46 6.48
N LEU A 58 -1.98 1.17 6.41
CA LEU A 58 -1.97 2.60 6.08
C LEU A 58 -2.93 3.36 6.98
N GLU A 59 -2.71 4.64 7.07
CA GLU A 59 -3.59 5.55 7.81
C GLU A 59 -4.12 6.63 6.87
N VAL A 60 -5.27 7.18 7.22
CA VAL A 60 -6.03 8.11 6.40
C VAL A 60 -6.13 9.46 7.11
N LYS A 61 -5.97 10.53 6.35
CA LYS A 61 -6.17 11.88 6.84
C LYS A 61 -7.16 12.57 5.92
N LYS A 62 -8.22 13.13 6.51
CA LYS A 62 -9.23 13.90 5.78
C LYS A 62 -9.12 15.36 6.19
N GLU A 63 -9.00 16.25 5.20
CA GLU A 63 -8.87 17.67 5.44
C GLU A 63 -9.48 18.44 4.28
N PHE A 64 -9.52 19.75 4.41
CA PHE A 64 -9.98 20.61 3.33
C PHE A 64 -8.80 21.40 2.76
N ALA A 65 -8.69 21.40 1.44
CA ALA A 65 -7.77 22.28 0.71
C ALA A 65 -8.63 23.41 0.15
N GLY A 66 -8.74 24.50 0.90
CA GLY A 66 -9.73 25.53 0.62
C GLY A 66 -11.13 25.01 0.93
N LYS A 67 -12.02 24.99 -0.06
CA LYS A 67 -13.39 24.49 0.09
C LYS A 67 -13.54 23.04 -0.36
N LYS A 68 -12.47 22.42 -0.88
CA LYS A 68 -12.53 21.06 -1.40
C LYS A 68 -12.02 20.06 -0.38
N PRO A 69 -12.76 18.96 -0.16
CA PRO A 69 -12.25 17.89 0.69
C PRO A 69 -11.06 17.20 0.02
N LYS A 70 -10.08 16.84 0.83
CA LYS A 70 -8.88 16.16 0.38
C LYS A 70 -8.61 14.98 1.31
N THR A 71 -8.50 13.78 0.75
CA THR A 71 -8.19 12.57 1.51
C THR A 71 -6.79 12.11 1.13
N SER A 72 -5.94 11.94 2.12
CA SER A 72 -4.56 11.52 1.93
C SER A 72 -4.25 10.29 2.76
N TYR A 73 -3.23 9.57 2.37
CA TYR A 73 -2.85 8.28 2.95
C TYR A 73 -1.37 8.23 3.21
N ARG A 74 -0.99 7.48 4.25
CA ARG A 74 0.41 7.27 4.61
C ARG A 74 0.58 5.85 5.13
N ALA A 75 1.72 5.22 4.88
CA ALA A 75 2.03 3.92 5.44
C ALA A 75 2.26 4.05 6.95
N THR A 76 1.70 3.12 7.71
CA THR A 76 1.97 3.02 9.15
C THR A 76 3.32 2.34 9.36
N LYS A 77 3.81 2.36 10.61
CA LYS A 77 5.00 1.58 10.96
C LYS A 77 4.79 0.10 10.68
N SER A 78 3.59 -0.39 11.00
CA SER A 78 3.21 -1.77 10.74
C SER A 78 3.22 -2.09 9.24
N GLY A 79 2.67 -1.19 8.43
CA GLY A 79 2.66 -1.34 6.98
C GLY A 79 4.05 -1.36 6.38
N ARG A 80 4.91 -0.46 6.84
CA ARG A 80 6.31 -0.40 6.39
C ARG A 80 7.06 -1.68 6.73
N LYS A 81 6.88 -2.17 7.95
CA LYS A 81 7.50 -3.40 8.40
C LYS A 81 7.01 -4.59 7.57
N ALA A 82 5.69 -4.69 7.37
CA ALA A 82 5.10 -5.77 6.60
C ALA A 82 5.60 -5.77 5.16
N PHE A 83 5.69 -4.60 4.54
CA PHE A 83 6.16 -4.48 3.17
C PHE A 83 7.64 -4.88 3.05
N ASN A 84 8.48 -4.43 3.98
CA ASN A 84 9.90 -4.80 3.99
C ASN A 84 10.09 -6.30 4.20
N GLN A 85 9.27 -6.92 5.05
CA GLN A 85 9.31 -8.37 5.26
C GLN A 85 8.92 -9.13 3.99
N HIS A 86 7.93 -8.61 3.27
CA HIS A 86 7.49 -9.18 2.00
C HIS A 86 8.60 -9.11 0.95
N LEU A 87 9.26 -7.96 0.84
CA LEU A 87 10.39 -7.79 -0.07
C LEU A 87 11.54 -8.73 0.27
N ALA A 88 11.82 -8.90 1.56
CA ALA A 88 12.87 -9.80 2.01
C ALA A 88 12.53 -11.25 1.65
N ALA A 89 11.26 -11.64 1.77
CA ALA A 89 10.82 -12.98 1.39
C ALA A 89 10.96 -13.20 -0.12
N LEU A 90 10.59 -12.21 -0.92
CA LEU A 90 10.77 -12.28 -2.37
C LEU A 90 12.24 -12.42 -2.74
N GLU A 91 13.10 -11.65 -2.08
CA GLU A 91 14.53 -11.69 -2.33
C GLU A 91 15.11 -13.08 -2.04
N LYS A 92 14.68 -13.70 -0.93
CA LYS A 92 15.11 -15.06 -0.60
C LYS A 92 14.72 -16.07 -1.67
N LEU A 93 13.51 -15.93 -2.23
CA LEU A 93 13.04 -16.80 -3.30
C LEU A 93 13.86 -16.61 -4.57
N ILE A 94 14.16 -15.35 -4.92
CA ILE A 94 14.93 -15.03 -6.13
C ILE A 94 16.35 -15.57 -6.03
N LYS A 95 16.97 -15.50 -4.86
CA LYS A 95 18.35 -15.93 -4.65
C LYS A 95 18.48 -17.42 -4.41
N ARG A 96 17.36 -18.14 -4.24
CA ARG A 96 17.40 -19.58 -4.01
C ARG A 96 17.72 -20.33 -5.29
N LYS A 97 18.63 -21.24 -5.18
CA LYS A 97 19.02 -22.09 -6.32
C LYS A 97 18.27 -23.40 -6.31
#